data_443c33de6bb624010a36e477cf1e54ba
#
_entry.id   443c33de6bb624010a36e477cf1e54ba
#
_cell.length_a   1.000
_cell.length_b   1.000
_cell.length_c   1.000
_cell.angle_alpha   90.00
_cell.angle_beta   90.00
_cell.angle_gamma   90.00
#
_symmetry.space_group_name_H-M   'P 1'
#
loop_
_entity.id
_entity.type
_entity.pdbx_description
1 polymer ?
#
loop_
_entity_poly.entity_id
_entity_poly.type
_entity_poly.pdbx_seq_one_letter_code
_entity_poly.pdbx_strand_id
1 'polypeptide(L)'
;MTTRSKSIVADRKIPRFGARFILEAQIASMLKFFWVILAEAILNPLLYLTSIGLGIGTLISNNLGPNGVDGVSYLTFIAPAILATSAIQSSMNEVVFPTLDGFKWGRMFYGMNATPQTGSNIAKGVFLASLLRTSIGVIIYSSILYSFGAMESPHAYLAIPVAILAGASFGAIMLALAAHTENEDLFF
;
A
#
# COMPACT_ATOMS: atom_id res chain seq x y z
N MET A 1 -11.13 -29.87 37.24
CA MET A 1 -12.06 -28.74 36.96
C MET A 1 -11.65 -27.99 35.68
N THR A 2 -11.30 -28.71 34.59
CA THR A 2 -10.65 -28.15 33.39
C THR A 2 -11.33 -28.52 32.07
N THR A 3 -12.55 -29.07 32.07
CA THR A 3 -13.21 -29.56 30.85
C THR A 3 -14.28 -28.61 30.28
N ARG A 4 -14.65 -27.54 30.98
CA ARG A 4 -15.75 -26.64 30.57
C ARG A 4 -15.34 -25.46 29.70
N SER A 5 -14.03 -25.18 29.63
CA SER A 5 -13.49 -24.03 28.83
C SER A 5 -13.38 -24.33 27.35
N LYS A 6 -13.19 -25.60 26.95
CA LYS A 6 -13.02 -25.97 25.53
C LYS A 6 -14.32 -25.99 24.71
N SER A 7 -15.46 -26.14 25.34
CA SER A 7 -16.75 -26.26 24.63
C SER A 7 -17.34 -24.91 24.18
N ILE A 8 -16.98 -23.80 24.82
CA ILE A 8 -17.50 -22.46 24.49
C ILE A 8 -16.84 -21.89 23.23
N VAL A 9 -15.63 -22.32 22.93
CA VAL A 9 -14.87 -21.83 21.75
C VAL A 9 -15.27 -22.58 20.46
N ALA A 10 -15.80 -23.80 20.60
CA ALA A 10 -16.10 -24.69 19.46
C ALA A 10 -17.39 -24.33 18.69
N ASP A 11 -18.29 -23.53 19.27
CA ASP A 11 -19.63 -23.26 18.69
C ASP A 11 -19.75 -21.85 18.06
N ARG A 12 -18.63 -21.12 17.94
CA ARG A 12 -18.59 -19.86 17.18
C ARG A 12 -18.65 -20.18 15.69
N LYS A 13 -19.81 -20.04 15.08
CA LYS A 13 -19.93 -20.03 13.61
C LYS A 13 -19.03 -18.92 13.06
N ILE A 14 -17.85 -19.30 12.59
CA ILE A 14 -16.91 -18.39 11.93
C ILE A 14 -17.60 -17.85 10.68
N PRO A 15 -17.88 -16.55 10.56
CA PRO A 15 -18.53 -16.03 9.37
C PRO A 15 -17.62 -16.27 8.16
N ARG A 16 -18.13 -16.96 7.14
CA ARG A 16 -17.40 -17.28 5.90
C ARG A 16 -16.83 -16.04 5.21
N PHE A 17 -17.40 -14.87 5.49
CA PHE A 17 -17.03 -13.58 4.92
C PHE A 17 -16.53 -12.57 5.97
N GLY A 18 -15.93 -13.03 7.05
CA GLY A 18 -15.46 -12.16 8.14
C GLY A 18 -14.50 -11.05 7.67
N ALA A 19 -13.59 -11.36 6.77
CA ALA A 19 -12.65 -10.39 6.18
C ALA A 19 -13.36 -9.25 5.41
N ARG A 20 -14.54 -9.52 4.82
CA ARG A 20 -15.31 -8.51 4.09
C ARG A 20 -15.82 -7.41 5.00
N PHE A 21 -16.32 -7.75 6.19
CA PHE A 21 -16.80 -6.73 7.15
C PHE A 21 -15.66 -5.80 7.61
N ILE A 22 -14.46 -6.35 7.76
CA ILE A 22 -13.29 -5.57 8.13
C ILE A 22 -12.86 -4.69 6.96
N LEU A 23 -12.86 -5.22 5.74
CA LEU A 23 -12.60 -4.45 4.52
C LEU A 23 -13.61 -3.29 4.39
N GLU A 24 -14.90 -3.54 4.57
CA GLU A 24 -15.95 -2.50 4.51
C GLU A 24 -15.71 -1.40 5.57
N ALA A 25 -15.33 -1.77 6.79
CA ALA A 25 -14.99 -0.80 7.84
C ALA A 25 -13.76 0.05 7.46
N GLN A 26 -12.72 -0.57 6.88
CA GLN A 26 -11.53 0.14 6.40
C GLN A 26 -11.86 1.08 5.23
N ILE A 27 -12.68 0.63 4.28
CA ILE A 27 -13.14 1.48 3.15
C ILE A 27 -13.96 2.66 3.69
N ALA A 28 -14.85 2.46 4.65
CA ALA A 28 -15.61 3.55 5.26
C ALA A 28 -14.70 4.59 5.93
N SER A 29 -13.63 4.15 6.58
CA SER A 29 -12.60 5.02 7.14
C SER A 29 -11.84 5.79 6.04
N MET A 30 -11.46 5.11 4.94
CA MET A 30 -10.81 5.76 3.79
C MET A 30 -11.69 6.83 3.15
N LEU A 31 -12.99 6.57 3.00
CA LEU A 31 -13.93 7.54 2.44
C LEU A 31 -14.06 8.79 3.30
N LYS A 32 -13.95 8.64 4.62
CA LYS A 32 -13.96 9.79 5.54
C LYS A 32 -12.78 10.74 5.32
N PHE A 33 -11.61 10.20 4.95
CA PHE A 33 -10.39 10.95 4.68
C PHE A 33 -10.07 11.05 3.17
N PHE A 34 -11.06 10.86 2.31
CA PHE A 34 -10.89 10.77 0.86
C PHE A 34 -10.07 11.94 0.27
N TRP A 35 -10.35 13.18 0.67
CA TRP A 35 -9.65 14.36 0.16
C TRP A 35 -8.16 14.38 0.54
N VAL A 36 -7.83 13.92 1.75
CA VAL A 36 -6.43 13.83 2.21
C VAL A 36 -5.69 12.76 1.41
N ILE A 37 -6.32 11.59 1.24
CA ILE A 37 -5.76 10.48 0.46
C ILE A 37 -5.55 10.89 -1.00
N LEU A 38 -6.51 11.58 -1.59
CA LEU A 38 -6.41 12.05 -2.96
C LEU A 38 -5.30 13.11 -3.12
N ALA A 39 -5.22 14.06 -2.19
CA ALA A 39 -4.17 15.06 -2.19
C ALA A 39 -2.78 14.41 -2.09
N GLU A 40 -2.59 13.44 -1.20
CA GLU A 40 -1.35 12.69 -1.06
C GLU A 40 -1.01 11.91 -2.34
N ALA A 41 -1.99 11.22 -2.92
CA ALA A 41 -1.82 10.43 -4.14
C ALA A 41 -1.43 11.28 -5.37
N ILE A 42 -1.74 12.57 -5.37
CA ILE A 42 -1.40 13.50 -6.44
C ILE A 42 -0.11 14.28 -6.12
N LEU A 43 0.00 14.79 -4.89
CA LEU A 43 1.12 15.66 -4.51
C LEU A 43 2.46 14.92 -4.51
N ASN A 44 2.49 13.72 -3.94
CA ASN A 44 3.72 12.92 -3.87
C ASN A 44 4.34 12.65 -5.25
N PRO A 45 3.57 12.14 -6.25
CA PRO A 45 4.08 12.00 -7.60
C PRO A 45 4.58 13.30 -8.22
N LEU A 46 3.81 14.39 -8.07
CA LEU A 46 4.18 15.68 -8.64
C LEU A 46 5.48 16.23 -8.05
N LEU A 47 5.62 16.18 -6.73
CA LEU A 47 6.84 16.61 -6.05
C LEU A 47 8.04 15.76 -6.47
N TYR A 48 7.86 14.46 -6.59
CA TYR A 48 8.92 13.55 -7.01
C TYR A 48 9.34 13.80 -8.47
N LEU A 49 8.37 13.90 -9.38
CA LEU A 49 8.63 14.17 -10.79
C LEU A 49 9.25 15.54 -11.04
N THR A 50 8.80 16.56 -10.34
CA THR A 50 9.41 17.89 -10.46
C THR A 50 10.83 17.90 -9.90
N SER A 51 11.08 17.27 -8.77
CA SER A 51 12.41 17.17 -8.17
C SER A 51 13.38 16.37 -9.05
N ILE A 52 12.97 15.22 -9.55
CA ILE A 52 13.81 14.38 -10.40
C ILE A 52 13.87 14.93 -11.84
N GLY A 53 12.72 15.31 -12.40
CA GLY A 53 12.64 15.78 -13.78
C GLY A 53 13.35 17.12 -13.98
N LEU A 54 13.09 18.12 -13.15
CA LEU A 54 13.70 19.45 -13.25
C LEU A 54 15.07 19.54 -12.58
N GLY A 55 15.31 18.74 -11.53
CA GLY A 55 16.59 18.73 -10.83
C GLY A 55 17.59 17.80 -11.50
N ILE A 56 17.53 16.53 -11.18
CA ILE A 56 18.51 15.54 -11.63
C ILE A 56 18.38 15.25 -13.14
N GLY A 57 17.14 15.23 -13.67
CA GLY A 57 16.89 14.92 -15.07
C GLY A 57 17.54 15.87 -16.05
N THR A 58 17.56 17.18 -15.76
CA THR A 58 18.24 18.19 -16.59
C THR A 58 19.75 18.01 -16.57
N LEU A 59 20.33 17.73 -15.39
CA LEU A 59 21.76 17.49 -15.25
C LEU A 59 22.19 16.22 -16.00
N ILE A 60 21.42 15.16 -15.90
CA ILE A 60 21.70 13.88 -16.57
C ILE A 60 21.54 14.02 -18.07
N SER A 61 20.47 14.66 -18.55
CA SER A 61 20.22 14.86 -19.97
C SER A 61 21.33 15.71 -20.63
N ASN A 62 21.85 16.70 -19.93
CA ASN A 62 22.98 17.51 -20.43
C ASN A 62 24.29 16.71 -20.53
N ASN A 63 24.49 15.69 -19.71
CA ASN A 63 25.70 14.86 -19.71
C ASN A 63 25.59 13.60 -20.60
N LEU A 64 24.39 13.05 -20.78
CA LEU A 64 24.18 11.86 -21.63
C LEU A 64 23.98 12.19 -23.12
N GLY A 65 23.82 13.48 -23.45
CA GLY A 65 23.56 13.93 -24.81
C GLY A 65 22.13 13.67 -25.29
N PRO A 66 21.84 13.93 -26.58
CA PRO A 66 20.47 13.90 -27.11
C PRO A 66 19.81 12.52 -27.15
N ASN A 67 20.56 11.44 -26.96
CA ASN A 67 20.06 10.07 -27.03
C ASN A 67 19.59 9.50 -25.65
N GLY A 68 19.77 10.26 -24.55
CA GLY A 68 19.33 9.80 -23.22
C GLY A 68 19.98 8.49 -22.76
N VAL A 69 19.21 7.66 -22.04
CA VAL A 69 19.63 6.31 -21.63
C VAL A 69 18.97 5.29 -22.58
N ASP A 70 19.78 4.56 -23.34
CA ASP A 70 19.30 3.56 -24.33
C ASP A 70 18.26 4.12 -25.31
N GLY A 71 18.37 5.39 -25.69
CA GLY A 71 17.45 6.00 -26.66
C GLY A 71 16.14 6.54 -26.08
N VAL A 72 15.96 6.51 -24.76
CA VAL A 72 14.79 7.06 -24.07
C VAL A 72 15.18 8.16 -23.08
N SER A 73 14.24 9.04 -22.77
CA SER A 73 14.50 10.09 -21.77
C SER A 73 14.79 9.48 -20.41
N TYR A 74 15.60 10.13 -19.60
CA TYR A 74 15.89 9.67 -18.24
C TYR A 74 14.61 9.46 -17.41
N LEU A 75 13.62 10.31 -17.59
CA LEU A 75 12.34 10.21 -16.91
C LEU A 75 11.60 8.93 -17.30
N THR A 76 11.56 8.59 -18.59
CA THR A 76 10.95 7.36 -19.10
C THR A 76 11.66 6.11 -18.57
N PHE A 77 13.00 6.17 -18.47
CA PHE A 77 13.81 5.07 -17.94
C PHE A 77 13.53 4.80 -16.46
N ILE A 78 13.43 5.86 -15.63
CA ILE A 78 13.27 5.70 -14.18
C ILE A 78 11.81 5.55 -13.72
N ALA A 79 10.84 5.91 -14.57
CA ALA A 79 9.42 5.93 -14.25
C ALA A 79 8.88 4.61 -13.64
N PRO A 80 9.17 3.41 -14.20
CA PRO A 80 8.71 2.15 -13.63
C PRO A 80 9.27 1.88 -12.23
N ALA A 81 10.52 2.25 -11.98
CA ALA A 81 11.16 2.07 -10.69
C ALA A 81 10.53 2.98 -9.62
N ILE A 82 10.26 4.24 -9.96
CA ILE A 82 9.59 5.19 -9.08
C ILE A 82 8.18 4.71 -8.76
N LEU A 83 7.44 4.23 -9.76
CA LEU A 83 6.09 3.70 -9.58
C LEU A 83 6.08 2.50 -8.63
N ALA A 84 7.00 1.55 -8.82
CA ALA A 84 7.13 0.37 -7.96
C ALA A 84 7.52 0.76 -6.52
N THR A 85 8.48 1.66 -6.35
CA THR A 85 8.91 2.15 -5.03
C THR A 85 7.77 2.85 -4.30
N SER A 86 7.01 3.69 -4.99
CA SER A 86 5.83 4.36 -4.43
C SER A 86 4.76 3.36 -4.00
N ALA A 87 4.51 2.32 -4.80
CA ALA A 87 3.56 1.26 -4.46
C ALA A 87 3.98 0.47 -3.22
N ILE A 88 5.28 0.13 -3.10
CA ILE A 88 5.84 -0.54 -1.94
C ILE A 88 5.67 0.33 -0.69
N GLN A 89 6.09 1.60 -0.74
CA GLN A 89 6.00 2.53 0.37
C GLN A 89 4.56 2.73 0.84
N SER A 90 3.64 2.96 -0.11
CA SER A 90 2.21 3.10 0.19
C SER A 90 1.66 1.86 0.87
N SER A 91 1.92 0.67 0.32
CA SER A 91 1.42 -0.58 0.89
C SER A 91 1.97 -0.86 2.28
N MET A 92 3.26 -0.57 2.52
CA MET A 92 3.89 -0.71 3.83
C MET A 92 3.22 0.20 4.87
N ASN A 93 3.04 1.47 4.57
CA ASN A 93 2.39 2.43 5.47
C ASN A 93 0.95 2.03 5.79
N GLU A 94 0.21 1.55 4.78
CA GLU A 94 -1.18 1.14 4.93
C GLU A 94 -1.40 -0.13 5.76
N VAL A 95 -0.40 -0.95 5.93
CA VAL A 95 -0.51 -2.13 6.79
C VAL A 95 0.11 -1.91 8.16
N VAL A 96 1.22 -1.17 8.26
CA VAL A 96 1.94 -0.96 9.52
C VAL A 96 1.12 -0.10 10.48
N PHE A 97 0.74 1.12 10.07
CA PHE A 97 0.02 2.04 10.95
C PHE A 97 -1.32 1.51 11.44
N PRO A 98 -2.23 0.98 10.61
CA PRO A 98 -3.48 0.41 11.09
C PRO A 98 -3.28 -0.82 11.98
N THR A 99 -2.21 -1.59 11.76
CA THR A 99 -1.91 -2.76 12.60
C THR A 99 -1.42 -2.33 13.98
N LEU A 100 -0.52 -1.35 14.05
CA LEU A 100 -0.07 -0.78 15.32
C LEU A 100 -1.22 -0.10 16.08
N ASP A 101 -2.05 0.68 15.40
CA ASP A 101 -3.24 1.28 16.01
C ASP A 101 -4.18 0.21 16.55
N GLY A 102 -4.46 -0.82 15.75
CA GLY A 102 -5.35 -1.90 16.13
C GLY A 102 -4.90 -2.69 17.36
N PHE A 103 -3.59 -2.86 17.57
CA PHE A 103 -3.04 -3.57 18.72
C PHE A 103 -2.69 -2.67 19.90
N LYS A 104 -2.09 -1.50 19.67
CA LYS A 104 -1.45 -0.72 20.72
C LYS A 104 -2.22 0.53 21.11
N TRP A 105 -2.56 1.38 20.16
CA TRP A 105 -3.14 2.70 20.44
C TRP A 105 -4.66 2.63 20.59
N GLY A 106 -5.37 2.30 19.53
CA GLY A 106 -6.83 2.19 19.52
C GLY A 106 -7.36 0.88 20.10
N ARG A 107 -6.52 -0.14 20.19
CA ARG A 107 -6.86 -1.50 20.70
C ARG A 107 -8.09 -2.12 20.05
N MET A 108 -8.42 -1.70 18.83
CA MET A 108 -9.63 -2.09 18.13
C MET A 108 -9.65 -3.59 17.81
N PHE A 109 -8.48 -4.20 17.58
CA PHE A 109 -8.39 -5.65 17.27
C PHE A 109 -8.78 -6.52 18.47
N TYR A 110 -8.56 -6.05 19.70
CA TYR A 110 -9.06 -6.77 20.89
C TYR A 110 -10.59 -6.75 20.95
N GLY A 111 -11.21 -5.61 20.63
CA GLY A 111 -12.68 -5.53 20.50
C GLY A 111 -13.21 -6.41 19.36
N MET A 112 -12.56 -6.41 18.20
CA MET A 112 -12.92 -7.28 17.08
C MET A 112 -12.78 -8.77 17.44
N ASN A 113 -11.75 -9.14 18.18
CA ASN A 113 -11.54 -10.52 18.62
C ASN A 113 -12.55 -10.98 19.69
N ALA A 114 -13.25 -10.06 20.37
CA ALA A 114 -14.38 -10.39 21.24
C ALA A 114 -15.65 -10.76 20.46
N THR A 115 -15.71 -10.43 19.16
CA THR A 115 -16.76 -10.85 18.22
C THR A 115 -16.44 -12.22 17.61
N PRO A 116 -17.31 -12.84 16.79
CA PRO A 116 -17.00 -14.08 16.06
C PRO A 116 -15.89 -13.96 14.99
N GLN A 117 -15.17 -12.83 14.91
CA GLN A 117 -14.07 -12.63 13.98
C GLN A 117 -12.80 -13.36 14.46
N THR A 118 -12.04 -13.87 13.51
CA THR A 118 -10.74 -14.49 13.77
C THR A 118 -9.60 -13.53 13.41
N GLY A 119 -8.43 -13.69 14.02
CA GLY A 119 -7.25 -12.92 13.66
C GLY A 119 -6.90 -13.03 12.16
N SER A 120 -7.14 -14.20 11.55
CA SER A 120 -6.97 -14.39 10.10
C SER A 120 -7.93 -13.53 9.27
N ASN A 121 -9.17 -13.34 9.71
CA ASN A 121 -10.12 -12.47 9.03
C ASN A 121 -9.72 -11.01 9.15
N ILE A 122 -9.20 -10.60 10.31
CA ILE A 122 -8.68 -9.25 10.55
C ILE A 122 -7.49 -8.97 9.63
N ALA A 123 -6.49 -9.85 9.63
CA ALA A 123 -5.31 -9.70 8.78
C ALA A 123 -5.66 -9.64 7.28
N LYS A 124 -6.55 -10.53 6.82
CA LYS A 124 -7.02 -10.51 5.42
C LYS A 124 -7.78 -9.23 5.07
N GLY A 125 -8.61 -8.73 5.98
CA GLY A 125 -9.37 -7.49 5.77
C GLY A 125 -8.45 -6.27 5.67
N VAL A 126 -7.48 -6.13 6.56
CA VAL A 126 -6.47 -5.07 6.53
C VAL A 126 -5.62 -5.16 5.26
N PHE A 127 -5.15 -6.35 4.90
CA PHE A 127 -4.34 -6.55 3.70
C PHE A 127 -5.12 -6.21 2.41
N LEU A 128 -6.37 -6.64 2.28
CA LEU A 128 -7.21 -6.33 1.13
C LEU A 128 -7.50 -4.82 1.02
N ALA A 129 -7.69 -4.15 2.14
CA ALA A 129 -7.87 -2.69 2.16
C ALA A 129 -6.61 -1.95 1.70
N SER A 130 -5.44 -2.37 2.19
CA SER A 130 -4.16 -1.84 1.73
C SER A 130 -3.95 -2.07 0.23
N LEU A 131 -4.23 -3.28 -0.25
CA LEU A 131 -4.10 -3.60 -1.67
C LEU A 131 -5.01 -2.73 -2.54
N LEU A 132 -6.25 -2.51 -2.12
CA LEU A 132 -7.19 -1.63 -2.82
C LEU A 132 -6.66 -0.19 -2.89
N ARG A 133 -6.22 0.36 -1.76
CA ARG A 133 -5.68 1.73 -1.69
C ARG A 133 -4.41 1.87 -2.52
N THR A 134 -3.47 0.95 -2.40
CA THR A 134 -2.25 0.92 -3.22
C THR A 134 -2.57 0.85 -4.71
N SER A 135 -3.53 0.03 -5.11
CA SER A 135 -3.96 -0.07 -6.52
C SER A 135 -4.51 1.25 -7.05
N ILE A 136 -5.35 1.93 -6.27
CA ILE A 136 -5.87 3.26 -6.63
C ILE A 136 -4.71 4.27 -6.75
N GLY A 137 -3.78 4.29 -5.80
CA GLY A 137 -2.60 5.14 -5.81
C GLY A 137 -1.73 4.90 -7.05
N VAL A 138 -1.45 3.64 -7.39
CA VAL A 138 -0.67 3.26 -8.58
C VAL A 138 -1.36 3.71 -9.86
N ILE A 139 -2.69 3.60 -9.97
CA ILE A 139 -3.45 4.06 -11.14
C ILE A 139 -3.35 5.59 -11.28
N ILE A 140 -3.52 6.33 -10.19
CA ILE A 140 -3.39 7.80 -10.19
C ILE A 140 -1.97 8.19 -10.58
N TYR A 141 -0.95 7.56 -9.96
CA TYR A 141 0.44 7.83 -10.24
C TYR A 141 0.81 7.54 -11.70
N SER A 142 0.39 6.40 -12.24
CA SER A 142 0.65 6.05 -13.65
C SER A 142 -0.05 7.00 -14.62
N SER A 143 -1.24 7.52 -14.27
CA SER A 143 -1.92 8.55 -15.07
C SER A 143 -1.13 9.86 -15.11
N ILE A 144 -0.53 10.24 -14.00
CA ILE A 144 0.37 11.41 -13.93
C ILE A 144 1.62 11.18 -14.76
N LEU A 145 2.29 10.02 -14.62
CA LEU A 145 3.46 9.65 -15.43
C LEU A 145 3.15 9.69 -16.93
N TYR A 146 1.99 9.20 -17.32
CA TYR A 146 1.52 9.27 -18.71
C TYR A 146 1.38 10.73 -19.19
N SER A 147 0.80 11.61 -18.37
CA SER A 147 0.65 13.03 -18.70
C SER A 147 1.97 13.77 -18.85
N PHE A 148 3.04 13.29 -18.21
CA PHE A 148 4.40 13.81 -18.31
C PHE A 148 5.21 13.16 -19.45
N GLY A 149 4.60 12.29 -20.29
CA GLY A 149 5.30 11.61 -21.39
C GLY A 149 6.28 10.52 -20.91
N ALA A 150 6.19 10.09 -19.65
CA ALA A 150 7.10 9.08 -19.11
C ALA A 150 6.65 7.63 -19.41
N MET A 151 5.48 7.44 -20.00
CA MET A 151 4.90 6.13 -20.34
C MET A 151 4.52 6.05 -21.84
N GLU A 152 5.46 6.37 -22.72
CA GLU A 152 5.21 6.37 -24.18
C GLU A 152 5.23 4.97 -24.79
N SER A 153 5.92 4.01 -24.14
CA SER A 153 6.00 2.64 -24.67
C SER A 153 4.72 1.86 -24.38
N PRO A 154 4.22 1.04 -25.35
CA PRO A 154 3.10 0.13 -25.11
C PRO A 154 3.33 -0.84 -23.93
N HIS A 155 4.59 -1.19 -23.66
CA HIS A 155 4.97 -2.07 -22.55
C HIS A 155 4.99 -1.37 -21.19
N ALA A 156 4.95 -0.04 -21.16
CA ALA A 156 4.96 0.74 -19.91
C ALA A 156 3.74 0.43 -19.02
N TYR A 157 2.60 0.05 -19.62
CA TYR A 157 1.41 -0.35 -18.86
C TYR A 157 1.61 -1.64 -18.04
N LEU A 158 2.58 -2.49 -18.39
CA LEU A 158 2.94 -3.67 -17.60
C LEU A 158 3.58 -3.28 -16.26
N ALA A 159 4.11 -2.07 -16.14
CA ALA A 159 4.62 -1.58 -14.87
C ALA A 159 3.53 -1.46 -13.79
N ILE A 160 2.26 -1.22 -14.18
CA ILE A 160 1.14 -1.09 -13.26
C ILE A 160 0.90 -2.38 -12.45
N PRO A 161 0.60 -3.53 -13.07
CA PRO A 161 0.39 -4.77 -12.32
C PRO A 161 1.65 -5.22 -11.57
N VAL A 162 2.85 -4.99 -12.12
CA VAL A 162 4.11 -5.31 -11.45
C VAL A 162 4.29 -4.46 -10.19
N ALA A 163 4.01 -3.16 -10.23
CA ALA A 163 4.06 -2.28 -9.07
C ALA A 163 3.05 -2.68 -7.99
N ILE A 164 1.82 -3.05 -8.37
CA ILE A 164 0.81 -3.55 -7.44
C ILE A 164 1.27 -4.86 -6.77
N LEU A 165 1.83 -5.79 -7.53
CA LEU A 165 2.37 -7.05 -6.99
C LEU A 165 3.55 -6.81 -6.06
N ALA A 166 4.46 -5.90 -6.41
CA ALA A 166 5.56 -5.51 -5.54
C ALA A 166 5.04 -4.91 -4.22
N GLY A 167 4.11 -3.96 -4.29
CA GLY A 167 3.46 -3.40 -3.10
C GLY A 167 2.76 -4.46 -2.25
N ALA A 168 2.00 -5.37 -2.87
CA ALA A 168 1.34 -6.47 -2.18
C ALA A 168 2.33 -7.39 -1.45
N SER A 169 3.44 -7.73 -2.09
CA SER A 169 4.45 -8.62 -1.51
C SER A 169 5.11 -8.00 -0.27
N PHE A 170 5.56 -6.76 -0.38
CA PHE A 170 6.16 -6.04 0.75
C PHE A 170 5.14 -5.72 1.84
N GLY A 171 3.92 -5.34 1.47
CA GLY A 171 2.82 -5.12 2.41
C GLY A 171 2.49 -6.38 3.22
N ALA A 172 2.46 -7.56 2.60
CA ALA A 172 2.23 -8.82 3.30
C ALA A 172 3.33 -9.14 4.32
N ILE A 173 4.60 -8.90 3.96
CA ILE A 173 5.74 -9.09 4.86
C ILE A 173 5.64 -8.11 6.04
N MET A 174 5.38 -6.84 5.76
CA MET A 174 5.29 -5.81 6.81
C MET A 174 4.08 -5.99 7.71
N LEU A 175 2.96 -6.50 7.19
CA LEU A 175 1.81 -6.87 8.01
C LEU A 175 2.17 -7.97 9.02
N ALA A 176 2.90 -8.99 8.56
CA ALA A 176 3.34 -10.08 9.43
C ALA A 176 4.33 -9.58 10.50
N LEU A 177 5.27 -8.73 10.11
CA LEU A 177 6.22 -8.11 11.05
C LEU A 177 5.50 -7.23 12.08
N ALA A 178 4.62 -6.33 11.63
CA ALA A 178 3.88 -5.43 12.52
C ALA A 178 2.97 -6.19 13.50
N ALA A 179 2.38 -7.31 13.07
CA ALA A 179 1.57 -8.16 13.94
C ALA A 179 2.38 -8.96 14.97
N HIS A 180 3.66 -9.22 14.71
CA HIS A 180 4.53 -10.00 15.59
C HIS A 180 5.42 -9.14 16.49
N THR A 181 5.62 -7.87 16.16
CA THR A 181 6.56 -6.99 16.83
C THR A 181 5.92 -6.34 18.08
N GLU A 182 6.57 -6.51 19.23
CA GLU A 182 6.18 -5.87 20.48
C GLU A 182 6.67 -4.41 20.57
N ASN A 183 7.76 -4.06 19.89
CA ASN A 183 8.38 -2.74 19.94
C ASN A 183 8.03 -1.92 18.70
N GLU A 184 7.43 -0.74 18.92
CA GLU A 184 7.08 0.22 17.83
C GLU A 184 8.32 0.88 17.21
N ASP A 185 9.41 1.00 17.96
CA ASP A 185 10.66 1.66 17.54
C ASP A 185 11.33 1.03 16.30
N LEU A 186 10.90 -0.17 15.91
CA LEU A 186 11.38 -0.82 14.69
C LEU A 186 10.78 -0.24 13.39
N PHE A 187 9.74 0.60 13.50
CA PHE A 187 9.01 1.15 12.35
C PHE A 187 9.15 2.68 12.23
N PHE A 188 9.82 3.31 13.18
CA PHE A 188 10.17 4.72 13.24
C PHE A 188 11.69 4.88 13.32
#